data_9048202c380c30f1e57164184f69558d
#
_entry.id   9048202c380c30f1e57164184f69558d
#
_cell.length_a   1.000
_cell.length_b   1.000
_cell.length_c   1.000
_cell.angle_alpha   90.00
_cell.angle_beta   90.00
_cell.angle_gamma   90.00
#
_symmetry.space_group_name_H-M   'P 1'
#
loop_
_entity.id
_entity.type
_entity.pdbx_description
1 polymer ?
#
loop_
_entity_poly.entity_id
_entity_poly.type
_entity_poly.pdbx_seq_one_letter_code
_entity_poly.pdbx_strand_id
1 'polypeptide(L)'
;MRHVRNFRNFLLVVAIGVGAAVPVACAEDGSNAVRTRNDGGDAAFDAGSDGPAPNTLACGVPIPSSYDSPNFAVNAKEELDLKERLLSIGDKMKTAEGPMPMAVTTADLNAIFTAGTPSLRSIATAYAQAQLDTYFVQFGDAATKTWKPEDVEADGGAEAGVPTGGKYDNASIMNAVGVDLRETTEKLLVDGSLYNYALQLASGAVTEATVDRLLALFGATPKLSNSSDADAGADADELIAEYAAKRDNKTGTPGPYRKMRGALLVAKAAAAAGAACKADLDGALKVFFLEWEKTAYATVIYYLNQAGMNAIAIPQKGQLALHSYGEALGFVGSFKGIPQDRRRITDVQIDGLLTRIGAAKPYRLVTQSGDLVSAFSTAFQEIGGIYGFTQTEIEDAKKAY
;
A
#
# COMPACT_ATOMS: atom_id res chain seq x y z
N MET A 1 -16.86 16.69 19.09
CA MET A 1 -15.55 16.59 19.79
C MET A 1 -14.71 15.64 18.94
N ARG A 2 -13.74 16.17 18.20
CA ARG A 2 -12.85 15.35 17.34
C ARG A 2 -11.77 14.75 18.23
N HIS A 3 -11.70 13.42 18.29
CA HIS A 3 -10.59 12.73 18.93
C HIS A 3 -9.34 12.88 18.04
N VAL A 4 -8.32 13.53 18.57
CA VAL A 4 -6.99 13.59 17.96
C VAL A 4 -6.38 12.19 18.04
N ARG A 5 -6.14 11.58 16.89
CA ARG A 5 -5.48 10.26 16.79
C ARG A 5 -3.98 10.43 16.94
N ASN A 6 -3.47 10.13 18.12
CA ASN A 6 -2.03 10.07 18.37
C ASN A 6 -1.48 8.69 17.97
N PHE A 7 -0.92 8.59 16.79
CA PHE A 7 -0.01 7.50 16.42
C PHE A 7 1.37 7.78 17.05
N ARG A 8 1.60 7.33 18.27
CA ARG A 8 2.93 7.33 18.85
C ARG A 8 3.73 6.15 18.29
N ASN A 9 4.49 6.40 17.23
CA ASN A 9 5.60 5.53 16.84
C ASN A 9 6.73 5.71 17.88
N PHE A 10 7.03 4.66 18.64
CA PHE A 10 8.23 4.59 19.45
C PHE A 10 9.45 4.45 18.53
N LEU A 11 10.15 5.56 18.30
CA LEU A 11 11.46 5.56 17.68
C LEU A 11 12.49 5.18 18.75
N LEU A 12 13.02 3.97 18.71
CA LEU A 12 14.22 3.58 19.43
C LEU A 12 15.38 3.68 18.44
N VAL A 13 16.19 4.73 18.56
CA VAL A 13 17.44 4.88 17.82
C VAL A 13 18.51 4.01 18.50
N VAL A 14 18.95 2.95 17.81
CA VAL A 14 20.17 2.22 18.17
C VAL A 14 21.22 2.47 17.08
N ALA A 15 22.23 3.24 17.43
CA ALA A 15 23.45 3.39 16.64
C ALA A 15 24.30 2.12 16.77
N ILE A 16 24.65 1.48 15.67
CA ILE A 16 25.67 0.42 15.63
C ILE A 16 26.67 0.71 14.53
N GLY A 17 27.93 0.56 14.93
CA GLY A 17 29.14 0.96 14.29
C GLY A 17 29.55 0.17 13.03
N VAL A 18 30.53 0.77 12.41
CA VAL A 18 31.26 0.45 11.19
C VAL A 18 31.96 -0.91 11.25
N GLY A 19 31.92 -1.66 10.15
CA GLY A 19 32.70 -2.88 9.92
C GLY A 19 32.99 -3.12 8.44
N ALA A 20 34.18 -2.76 8.05
CA ALA A 20 35.06 -3.22 6.96
C ALA A 20 34.52 -3.89 5.69
N ALA A 21 34.93 -3.31 4.56
CA ALA A 21 34.84 -3.81 3.19
C ALA A 21 35.83 -4.93 2.90
N VAL A 22 35.40 -5.90 2.07
CA VAL A 22 36.30 -6.81 1.33
C VAL A 22 35.87 -6.78 -0.15
N PRO A 23 36.78 -6.56 -1.09
CA PRO A 23 36.47 -6.58 -2.52
C PRO A 23 36.59 -7.99 -3.07
N VAL A 24 35.63 -8.39 -3.93
CA VAL A 24 35.78 -9.56 -4.82
C VAL A 24 35.59 -9.10 -6.25
N ALA A 25 36.54 -9.51 -7.07
CA ALA A 25 36.75 -9.10 -8.43
C ALA A 25 35.79 -9.76 -9.43
N CYS A 26 35.75 -9.11 -10.59
CA CYS A 26 35.00 -9.43 -11.81
C CYS A 26 35.22 -10.83 -12.40
N ALA A 27 34.17 -11.38 -13.02
CA ALA A 27 34.30 -12.19 -14.22
C ALA A 27 33.12 -11.85 -15.16
N GLU A 28 33.44 -11.41 -16.37
CA GLU A 28 32.54 -11.25 -17.52
C GLU A 28 32.24 -12.63 -18.10
N ASP A 29 31.00 -12.86 -18.57
CA ASP A 29 30.67 -13.26 -19.94
C ASP A 29 29.19 -13.66 -20.08
N GLY A 30 28.63 -13.37 -21.26
CA GLY A 30 27.46 -14.09 -21.75
C GLY A 30 26.25 -13.21 -22.15
N SER A 31 26.41 -12.54 -23.31
CA SER A 31 25.31 -11.91 -24.06
C SER A 31 24.14 -12.85 -24.36
N ASN A 32 22.95 -12.52 -23.97
CA ASN A 32 21.72 -12.95 -24.63
C ASN A 32 20.79 -11.73 -24.83
N ALA A 33 20.78 -11.26 -26.08
CA ALA A 33 19.91 -10.22 -26.55
C ALA A 33 18.45 -10.71 -26.57
N VAL A 34 17.64 -10.21 -25.62
CA VAL A 34 16.19 -10.30 -25.71
C VAL A 34 15.71 -9.17 -26.63
N ARG A 35 15.14 -9.54 -27.76
CA ARG A 35 14.52 -8.61 -28.72
C ARG A 35 13.40 -7.84 -28.04
N THR A 36 13.59 -6.54 -27.87
CA THR A 36 12.54 -5.60 -27.52
C THR A 36 11.59 -5.43 -28.70
N ARG A 37 10.35 -5.77 -28.50
CA ARG A 37 9.25 -5.49 -29.42
C ARG A 37 8.98 -4.01 -29.39
N ASN A 38 9.27 -3.31 -30.49
CA ASN A 38 8.86 -1.94 -30.73
C ASN A 38 7.34 -1.93 -30.96
N ASP A 39 6.57 -1.55 -29.97
CA ASP A 39 5.19 -1.15 -30.14
C ASP A 39 5.13 0.38 -30.20
N GLY A 40 4.36 0.84 -31.18
CA GLY A 40 4.31 2.17 -31.76
C GLY A 40 4.14 3.34 -30.79
N GLY A 41 4.68 4.47 -31.22
CA GLY A 41 4.83 5.74 -30.52
C GLY A 41 3.63 6.26 -29.77
N ASP A 42 3.68 6.07 -28.47
CA ASP A 42 2.98 6.91 -27.50
C ASP A 42 3.94 8.05 -27.15
N ALA A 43 3.52 9.29 -27.39
CA ALA A 43 4.20 10.46 -26.83
C ALA A 43 4.05 10.37 -25.30
N ALA A 44 4.95 9.61 -24.67
CA ALA A 44 5.02 9.48 -23.23
C ALA A 44 5.31 10.87 -22.66
N PHE A 45 4.45 11.31 -21.77
CA PHE A 45 4.80 12.36 -20.81
C PHE A 45 5.96 11.79 -19.99
N ASP A 46 7.20 12.14 -20.40
CA ASP A 46 8.42 11.66 -19.76
C ASP A 46 8.56 12.37 -18.41
N ALA A 47 8.07 11.70 -17.36
CA ALA A 47 8.24 12.15 -15.98
C ALA A 47 9.72 12.12 -15.51
N GLY A 48 10.65 11.78 -16.41
CA GLY A 48 12.08 11.67 -16.18
C GLY A 48 12.94 12.78 -16.76
N SER A 49 12.37 13.83 -17.39
CA SER A 49 13.19 14.94 -17.85
C SER A 49 13.56 15.86 -16.68
N ASP A 50 14.84 16.06 -16.42
CA ASP A 50 15.40 17.01 -15.43
C ASP A 50 15.15 18.49 -15.75
N GLY A 51 14.27 18.79 -16.71
CA GLY A 51 13.82 20.15 -17.03
C GLY A 51 12.71 20.61 -16.10
N PRO A 52 12.51 21.93 -15.90
CA PRO A 52 11.34 22.44 -15.20
C PRO A 52 10.07 21.89 -15.88
N ALA A 53 9.14 21.36 -15.06
CA ALA A 53 7.88 20.84 -15.58
C ALA A 53 7.22 21.88 -16.49
N PRO A 54 6.64 21.49 -17.64
CA PRO A 54 6.01 22.43 -18.54
C PRO A 54 4.89 23.18 -17.79
N ASN A 55 4.89 24.50 -17.88
CA ASN A 55 3.87 25.33 -17.25
C ASN A 55 2.54 25.33 -18.02
N THR A 56 2.48 24.55 -19.12
CA THR A 56 1.35 24.55 -20.06
C THR A 56 1.12 23.13 -20.56
N LEU A 57 -0.13 22.70 -20.64
CA LEU A 57 -0.55 21.46 -21.28
C LEU A 57 -0.19 21.45 -22.77
N ALA A 58 -0.11 20.30 -23.39
CA ALA A 58 0.10 20.18 -24.83
C ALA A 58 -1.01 20.88 -25.64
N CYS A 59 -2.22 20.94 -25.10
CA CYS A 59 -3.34 21.70 -25.67
C CYS A 59 -3.28 23.23 -25.46
N GLY A 60 -2.23 23.76 -24.83
CA GLY A 60 -2.01 25.20 -24.64
C GLY A 60 -2.61 25.82 -23.37
N VAL A 61 -3.24 25.02 -22.50
CA VAL A 61 -3.82 25.49 -21.24
C VAL A 61 -2.76 25.53 -20.14
N PRO A 62 -2.66 26.63 -19.35
CA PRO A 62 -1.71 26.70 -18.22
C PRO A 62 -1.97 25.66 -17.15
N ILE A 63 -0.90 25.04 -16.62
CA ILE A 63 -0.97 24.15 -15.47
C ILE A 63 -0.91 25.00 -14.20
N PRO A 64 -1.88 24.89 -13.27
CA PRO A 64 -1.88 25.65 -12.03
C PRO A 64 -0.73 25.19 -11.11
N SER A 65 -0.15 26.12 -10.35
CA SER A 65 0.90 25.82 -9.35
C SER A 65 0.36 25.19 -8.07
N SER A 66 -0.93 25.32 -7.80
CA SER A 66 -1.63 24.79 -6.63
C SER A 66 -2.96 24.14 -7.03
N TYR A 67 -3.39 23.19 -6.22
CA TYR A 67 -4.69 22.53 -6.41
C TYR A 67 -5.78 23.41 -5.81
N ASP A 68 -6.57 24.06 -6.64
CA ASP A 68 -7.70 24.88 -6.22
C ASP A 68 -9.01 24.10 -6.43
N SER A 69 -9.75 23.88 -5.36
CA SER A 69 -11.07 23.28 -5.41
C SER A 69 -11.96 23.73 -4.23
N PRO A 70 -12.64 24.85 -4.36
CA PRO A 70 -13.52 25.38 -3.30
C PRO A 70 -14.69 24.42 -2.99
N ASN A 71 -15.06 23.56 -3.92
CA ASN A 71 -16.15 22.59 -3.77
C ASN A 71 -15.64 21.17 -3.43
N PHE A 72 -14.38 20.97 -3.06
CA PHE A 72 -13.79 19.67 -2.82
C PHE A 72 -14.63 18.78 -1.88
N ALA A 73 -15.02 19.30 -0.71
CA ALA A 73 -15.78 18.54 0.25
C ALA A 73 -17.19 18.13 -0.24
N VAL A 74 -17.75 18.89 -1.17
CA VAL A 74 -19.05 18.56 -1.81
C VAL A 74 -18.84 17.52 -2.92
N ASN A 75 -17.85 17.74 -3.78
CA ASN A 75 -17.57 16.87 -4.91
C ASN A 75 -17.10 15.47 -4.47
N ALA A 76 -16.33 15.38 -3.40
CA ALA A 76 -15.69 14.17 -2.90
C ALA A 76 -16.34 13.60 -1.64
N LYS A 77 -17.56 13.99 -1.33
CA LYS A 77 -18.24 13.60 -0.07
C LYS A 77 -18.29 12.07 0.10
N GLU A 78 -18.66 11.34 -0.94
CA GLU A 78 -18.78 9.89 -0.91
C GLU A 78 -17.44 9.20 -0.67
N GLU A 79 -16.37 9.71 -1.27
CA GLU A 79 -15.00 9.19 -1.15
C GLU A 79 -14.41 9.48 0.23
N LEU A 80 -14.70 10.65 0.78
CA LEU A 80 -14.34 10.99 2.17
C LEU A 80 -15.08 10.07 3.16
N ASP A 81 -16.37 9.80 2.94
CA ASP A 81 -17.14 8.86 3.75
C ASP A 81 -16.62 7.41 3.61
N LEU A 82 -16.16 6.98 2.42
CA LEU A 82 -15.52 5.68 2.19
C LEU A 82 -14.20 5.58 2.94
N LYS A 83 -13.36 6.60 2.87
CA LYS A 83 -12.10 6.69 3.61
C LYS A 83 -12.33 6.55 5.12
N GLU A 84 -13.26 7.31 5.69
CA GLU A 84 -13.60 7.23 7.11
C GLU A 84 -14.09 5.83 7.53
N ARG A 85 -14.85 5.14 6.69
CA ARG A 85 -15.28 3.76 6.97
C ARG A 85 -14.11 2.79 6.93
N LEU A 86 -13.17 2.93 5.99
CA LEU A 86 -11.96 2.10 5.96
C LEU A 86 -11.18 2.27 7.27
N LEU A 87 -10.91 3.49 7.67
CA LEU A 87 -10.21 3.80 8.92
C LEU A 87 -10.98 3.25 10.13
N SER A 88 -12.32 3.32 10.11
CA SER A 88 -13.17 2.80 11.17
C SER A 88 -13.11 1.27 11.32
N ILE A 89 -12.87 0.51 10.23
CA ILE A 89 -12.63 -0.94 10.32
C ILE A 89 -11.35 -1.20 11.11
N GLY A 90 -10.24 -0.55 10.75
CA GLY A 90 -8.97 -0.68 11.46
C GLY A 90 -9.07 -0.27 12.93
N ASP A 91 -9.69 0.87 13.21
CA ASP A 91 -9.92 1.33 14.59
C ASP A 91 -10.79 0.35 15.39
N LYS A 92 -11.85 -0.19 14.78
CA LYS A 92 -12.70 -1.19 15.42
C LYS A 92 -11.91 -2.46 15.74
N MET A 93 -11.14 -2.99 14.80
CA MET A 93 -10.28 -4.16 15.03
C MET A 93 -9.24 -3.88 16.12
N LYS A 94 -8.64 -2.70 16.13
CA LYS A 94 -7.66 -2.29 17.15
C LYS A 94 -8.24 -2.27 18.57
N THR A 95 -9.54 -2.05 18.76
CA THR A 95 -10.15 -2.11 20.09
C THR A 95 -10.13 -3.51 20.72
N ALA A 96 -9.96 -4.56 19.92
CA ALA A 96 -9.80 -5.94 20.41
C ALA A 96 -8.36 -6.28 20.81
N GLU A 97 -7.40 -5.44 20.48
CA GLU A 97 -5.97 -5.56 20.83
C GLU A 97 -5.67 -4.91 22.18
N GLY A 98 -4.47 -5.15 22.68
CA GLY A 98 -3.99 -4.52 23.93
C GLY A 98 -4.53 -5.15 25.21
N PRO A 99 -4.23 -4.52 26.37
CA PRO A 99 -4.45 -5.10 27.69
C PRO A 99 -5.92 -5.05 28.17
N MET A 100 -6.74 -4.18 27.59
CA MET A 100 -8.17 -4.07 27.92
C MET A 100 -9.01 -4.21 26.63
N PRO A 101 -9.07 -5.43 26.07
CA PRO A 101 -9.70 -5.62 24.78
C PRO A 101 -11.23 -5.52 24.85
N MET A 102 -11.80 -4.91 23.83
CA MET A 102 -13.24 -4.94 23.59
C MET A 102 -13.60 -6.13 22.68
N ALA A 103 -14.77 -6.70 22.90
CA ALA A 103 -15.28 -7.73 21.99
C ALA A 103 -15.59 -7.09 20.63
N VAL A 104 -15.06 -7.70 19.56
CA VAL A 104 -15.33 -7.33 18.17
C VAL A 104 -15.77 -8.56 17.44
N THR A 105 -16.96 -8.50 16.86
CA THR A 105 -17.57 -9.63 16.14
C THR A 105 -17.46 -9.46 14.63
N THR A 106 -17.61 -10.56 13.90
CA THR A 106 -17.77 -10.55 12.44
C THR A 106 -18.90 -9.60 11.99
N ALA A 107 -20.00 -9.56 12.74
CA ALA A 107 -21.14 -8.68 12.44
C ALA A 107 -20.78 -7.19 12.56
N ASP A 108 -19.99 -6.81 13.58
CA ASP A 108 -19.51 -5.42 13.73
C ASP A 108 -18.71 -4.95 12.52
N LEU A 109 -17.77 -5.78 12.03
CA LEU A 109 -16.92 -5.46 10.89
C LEU A 109 -17.72 -5.41 9.59
N ASN A 110 -18.60 -6.40 9.37
CA ASN A 110 -19.48 -6.42 8.21
C ASN A 110 -20.45 -5.23 8.18
N ALA A 111 -20.94 -4.76 9.32
CA ALA A 111 -21.80 -3.58 9.39
C ALA A 111 -21.09 -2.33 8.83
N ILE A 112 -19.79 -2.15 9.14
CA ILE A 112 -19.00 -1.02 8.60
C ILE A 112 -18.71 -1.25 7.10
N PHE A 113 -18.30 -2.47 6.73
CA PHE A 113 -17.90 -2.81 5.36
C PHE A 113 -19.04 -2.67 4.35
N THR A 114 -20.30 -2.92 4.78
CA THR A 114 -21.49 -2.85 3.93
C THR A 114 -22.25 -1.53 4.05
N ALA A 115 -21.84 -0.63 4.96
CA ALA A 115 -22.51 0.64 5.18
C ALA A 115 -22.35 1.61 4.02
N GLY A 116 -23.40 2.42 3.78
CA GLY A 116 -23.41 3.52 2.82
C GLY A 116 -23.61 3.11 1.37
N THR A 117 -23.72 4.11 0.50
CA THR A 117 -23.87 3.95 -0.95
C THR A 117 -23.00 5.01 -1.64
N PRO A 118 -21.89 4.60 -2.30
CA PRO A 118 -21.37 3.22 -2.33
C PRO A 118 -20.84 2.74 -0.97
N SER A 119 -20.85 1.43 -0.74
CA SER A 119 -20.19 0.81 0.42
C SER A 119 -18.78 0.35 0.04
N LEU A 120 -17.90 0.15 1.03
CA LEU A 120 -16.57 -0.44 0.80
C LEU A 120 -16.68 -1.80 0.10
N ARG A 121 -17.66 -2.63 0.49
CA ARG A 121 -17.94 -3.91 -0.16
C ARG A 121 -18.28 -3.75 -1.63
N SER A 122 -19.16 -2.81 -1.99
CA SER A 122 -19.64 -2.66 -3.37
C SER A 122 -18.56 -2.19 -4.35
N ILE A 123 -17.51 -1.54 -3.86
CA ILE A 123 -16.41 -1.02 -4.66
C ILE A 123 -15.17 -1.93 -4.64
N ALA A 124 -15.15 -2.94 -3.77
CA ALA A 124 -14.04 -3.88 -3.67
C ALA A 124 -14.04 -4.89 -4.83
N THR A 125 -12.84 -5.35 -5.22
CA THR A 125 -12.71 -6.48 -6.14
C THR A 125 -13.34 -7.75 -5.55
N ALA A 126 -13.77 -8.69 -6.38
CA ALA A 126 -14.31 -9.98 -5.90
C ALA A 126 -13.29 -10.74 -5.03
N TYR A 127 -12.00 -10.65 -5.36
CA TYR A 127 -10.93 -11.23 -4.55
C TYR A 127 -10.87 -10.58 -3.16
N ALA A 128 -10.83 -9.24 -3.10
CA ALA A 128 -10.78 -8.54 -1.83
C ALA A 128 -12.01 -8.83 -0.96
N GLN A 129 -13.22 -8.85 -1.55
CA GLN A 129 -14.43 -9.22 -0.84
C GLN A 129 -14.32 -10.60 -0.17
N ALA A 130 -13.90 -11.63 -0.93
CA ALA A 130 -13.78 -13.00 -0.42
C ALA A 130 -12.73 -13.12 0.70
N GLN A 131 -11.59 -12.41 0.58
CA GLN A 131 -10.56 -12.39 1.61
C GLN A 131 -11.05 -11.68 2.88
N LEU A 132 -11.70 -10.54 2.74
CA LEU A 132 -12.22 -9.76 3.88
C LEU A 132 -13.32 -10.52 4.61
N ASP A 133 -14.24 -11.18 3.91
CA ASP A 133 -15.26 -12.04 4.52
C ASP A 133 -14.58 -13.13 5.39
N THR A 134 -13.49 -13.73 4.88
CA THR A 134 -12.71 -14.74 5.61
C THR A 134 -12.00 -14.12 6.82
N TYR A 135 -11.33 -12.97 6.65
CA TYR A 135 -10.58 -12.32 7.73
C TYR A 135 -11.48 -11.81 8.85
N PHE A 136 -12.67 -11.32 8.54
CA PHE A 136 -13.63 -10.89 9.57
C PHE A 136 -14.13 -12.05 10.42
N VAL A 137 -14.39 -13.21 9.81
CA VAL A 137 -14.73 -14.43 10.56
C VAL A 137 -13.57 -14.86 11.44
N GLN A 138 -12.36 -14.98 10.87
CA GLN A 138 -11.16 -15.38 11.60
C GLN A 138 -10.85 -14.40 12.75
N PHE A 139 -11.04 -13.11 12.54
CA PHE A 139 -10.81 -12.10 13.58
C PHE A 139 -11.78 -12.25 14.75
N GLY A 140 -13.07 -12.40 14.47
CA GLY A 140 -14.09 -12.63 15.51
C GLY A 140 -13.79 -13.88 16.33
N ASP A 141 -13.36 -14.96 15.69
CA ASP A 141 -13.03 -16.23 16.33
C ASP A 141 -11.70 -16.18 17.13
N ALA A 142 -10.74 -15.36 16.69
CA ALA A 142 -9.40 -15.25 17.28
C ALA A 142 -9.32 -14.25 18.45
N ALA A 143 -10.19 -13.24 18.49
CA ALA A 143 -10.08 -12.09 19.39
C ALA A 143 -10.00 -12.40 20.88
N THR A 144 -10.56 -13.55 21.30
CA THR A 144 -10.58 -14.01 22.70
C THR A 144 -9.58 -15.11 23.03
N LYS A 145 -8.78 -15.55 22.07
CA LYS A 145 -7.83 -16.65 22.20
C LYS A 145 -6.39 -16.15 22.24
N THR A 146 -5.48 -17.02 22.65
CA THR A 146 -4.03 -16.78 22.55
C THR A 146 -3.46 -17.59 21.40
N TRP A 147 -2.49 -17.02 20.68
CA TRP A 147 -1.79 -17.67 19.59
C TRP A 147 -0.29 -17.65 19.85
N LYS A 148 0.39 -18.73 19.49
CA LYS A 148 1.85 -18.85 19.55
C LYS A 148 2.37 -19.54 18.30
N PRO A 149 3.47 -19.06 17.71
CA PRO A 149 4.02 -19.64 16.50
C PRO A 149 4.50 -21.08 16.65
N GLU A 150 5.01 -21.46 17.84
CA GLU A 150 5.48 -22.82 18.14
C GLU A 150 4.33 -23.85 18.14
N ASP A 151 3.13 -23.45 18.50
CA ASP A 151 1.96 -24.36 18.53
C ASP A 151 1.57 -24.76 17.10
N VAL A 152 1.74 -23.86 16.12
CA VAL A 152 1.46 -24.12 14.70
C VAL A 152 2.43 -25.13 14.10
N GLU A 153 3.71 -25.10 14.53
CA GLU A 153 4.75 -25.99 14.01
C GLU A 153 4.63 -27.41 14.61
N ALA A 154 4.27 -27.52 15.88
CA ALA A 154 4.16 -28.79 16.60
C ALA A 154 3.04 -29.69 16.06
N ASP A 155 1.93 -29.11 15.59
CA ASP A 155 0.76 -29.83 15.07
C ASP A 155 0.96 -30.42 13.66
N GLY A 156 2.16 -30.34 13.08
CA GLY A 156 2.44 -30.89 11.74
C GLY A 156 1.58 -30.32 10.62
N GLY A 157 0.81 -29.29 10.95
CA GLY A 157 0.05 -28.48 9.99
C GLY A 157 -1.28 -29.01 9.56
N ALA A 158 -1.96 -30.01 10.20
CA ALA A 158 -3.31 -30.35 9.72
C ALA A 158 -4.18 -31.35 10.43
N GLU A 159 -3.84 -32.05 11.53
CA GLU A 159 -4.76 -33.12 11.90
C GLU A 159 -5.26 -33.04 13.33
N ALA A 160 -5.80 -32.69 14.05
CA ALA A 160 -6.44 -32.74 15.38
C ALA A 160 -6.21 -31.46 16.20
N GLY A 161 -7.04 -30.54 15.96
CA GLY A 161 -7.08 -29.27 16.66
C GLY A 161 -6.35 -28.19 15.88
N VAL A 162 -6.92 -27.86 14.70
CA VAL A 162 -6.44 -26.74 13.87
C VAL A 162 -6.12 -25.56 14.78
N PRO A 163 -4.89 -25.04 14.81
CA PRO A 163 -4.58 -23.86 15.60
C PRO A 163 -5.60 -22.78 15.27
N THR A 164 -6.42 -22.44 16.23
CA THR A 164 -7.30 -21.29 16.06
C THR A 164 -6.44 -20.07 16.23
N GLY A 165 -6.61 -19.05 15.37
CA GLY A 165 -5.94 -17.77 15.55
C GLY A 165 -6.12 -17.22 16.97
N GLY A 166 -5.39 -16.19 17.30
CA GLY A 166 -5.45 -15.61 18.65
C GLY A 166 -4.52 -14.41 18.79
N LYS A 167 -4.45 -13.87 20.00
CA LYS A 167 -3.56 -12.77 20.34
C LYS A 167 -2.12 -13.25 20.43
N TYR A 168 -1.24 -12.53 19.77
CA TYR A 168 0.21 -12.66 19.92
C TYR A 168 0.74 -11.48 20.75
N ASP A 169 1.38 -11.79 21.89
CA ASP A 169 1.93 -10.83 22.86
C ASP A 169 0.93 -9.74 23.31
N ASN A 170 -0.37 -10.05 23.31
CA ASN A 170 -1.46 -9.11 23.59
C ASN A 170 -1.49 -7.85 22.71
N ALA A 171 -0.81 -7.85 21.57
CA ALA A 171 -0.66 -6.68 20.71
C ALA A 171 -1.36 -6.84 19.35
N SER A 172 -1.31 -8.03 18.75
CA SER A 172 -1.90 -8.31 17.44
C SER A 172 -2.80 -9.54 17.50
N ILE A 173 -3.82 -9.58 16.65
CA ILE A 173 -4.69 -10.76 16.47
C ILE A 173 -4.29 -11.48 15.20
N MET A 174 -3.71 -12.67 15.38
CA MET A 174 -3.24 -13.52 14.29
C MET A 174 -4.32 -14.51 13.87
N ASN A 175 -4.36 -14.88 12.59
CA ASN A 175 -5.08 -16.07 12.18
C ASN A 175 -4.30 -17.34 12.56
N ALA A 176 -4.86 -18.51 12.21
CA ALA A 176 -4.27 -19.81 12.57
C ALA A 176 -2.82 -20.00 12.11
N VAL A 177 -2.42 -19.39 10.99
CA VAL A 177 -1.07 -19.51 10.41
C VAL A 177 -0.17 -18.29 10.65
N GLY A 178 -0.61 -17.31 11.45
CA GLY A 178 0.21 -16.16 11.84
C GLY A 178 0.10 -14.94 10.93
N VAL A 179 -0.99 -14.78 10.19
CA VAL A 179 -1.31 -13.51 9.50
C VAL A 179 -1.87 -12.52 10.52
N ASP A 180 -1.29 -11.34 10.65
CA ASP A 180 -1.89 -10.22 11.39
C ASP A 180 -3.15 -9.74 10.65
N LEU A 181 -4.31 -10.06 11.24
CA LEU A 181 -5.60 -9.89 10.59
C LEU A 181 -5.98 -8.42 10.40
N ARG A 182 -5.63 -7.54 11.35
CA ARG A 182 -5.93 -6.12 11.24
C ARG A 182 -5.10 -5.47 10.14
N GLU A 183 -3.79 -5.63 10.20
CA GLU A 183 -2.89 -4.99 9.23
C GLU A 183 -3.17 -5.47 7.81
N THR A 184 -3.33 -6.78 7.63
CA THR A 184 -3.63 -7.34 6.31
C THR A 184 -4.98 -6.84 5.79
N THR A 185 -6.00 -6.71 6.65
CA THR A 185 -7.31 -6.16 6.29
C THR A 185 -7.22 -4.71 5.84
N GLU A 186 -6.56 -3.83 6.60
CA GLU A 186 -6.43 -2.43 6.27
C GLU A 186 -5.75 -2.21 4.92
N LYS A 187 -4.62 -2.89 4.68
CA LYS A 187 -3.85 -2.72 3.44
C LYS A 187 -4.55 -3.35 2.23
N LEU A 188 -5.26 -4.46 2.43
CA LEU A 188 -6.08 -5.06 1.38
C LEU A 188 -7.24 -4.13 0.95
N LEU A 189 -7.85 -3.41 1.91
CA LEU A 189 -8.93 -2.46 1.63
C LEU A 189 -8.46 -1.24 0.84
N VAL A 190 -7.25 -0.73 1.08
CA VAL A 190 -6.74 0.48 0.41
C VAL A 190 -6.78 0.31 -1.11
N ASP A 191 -6.17 -0.74 -1.65
CA ASP A 191 -6.08 -0.89 -3.09
C ASP A 191 -7.21 -1.78 -3.65
N GLY A 192 -7.56 -2.85 -2.94
CA GLY A 192 -8.66 -3.75 -3.33
C GLY A 192 -10.03 -3.09 -3.37
N SER A 193 -10.22 -1.96 -2.68
CA SER A 193 -11.45 -1.17 -2.70
C SER A 193 -11.22 0.22 -3.30
N LEU A 194 -10.40 1.07 -2.67
CA LEU A 194 -10.32 2.48 -3.07
C LEU A 194 -9.63 2.68 -4.42
N TYR A 195 -8.49 2.01 -4.68
CA TYR A 195 -7.84 2.06 -5.99
C TYR A 195 -8.75 1.48 -7.09
N ASN A 196 -9.40 0.33 -6.82
CA ASN A 196 -10.36 -0.25 -7.76
C ASN A 196 -11.50 0.72 -8.09
N TYR A 197 -12.02 1.45 -7.09
CA TYR A 197 -13.06 2.46 -7.31
C TYR A 197 -12.53 3.69 -8.04
N ALA A 198 -11.32 4.15 -7.73
CA ALA A 198 -10.66 5.23 -8.46
C ALA A 198 -10.54 4.91 -9.97
N LEU A 199 -10.18 3.68 -10.33
CA LEU A 199 -10.15 3.21 -11.71
C LEU A 199 -11.54 3.23 -12.36
N GLN A 200 -12.60 2.86 -11.61
CA GLN A 200 -13.98 2.91 -12.11
C GLN A 200 -14.39 4.37 -12.41
N LEU A 201 -14.10 5.30 -11.50
CA LEU A 201 -14.36 6.73 -11.72
C LEU A 201 -13.62 7.28 -12.94
N ALA A 202 -12.35 6.90 -13.10
CA ALA A 202 -11.52 7.34 -14.22
C ALA A 202 -11.91 6.69 -15.57
N SER A 203 -12.73 5.62 -15.56
CA SER A 203 -13.20 4.98 -16.81
C SER A 203 -14.38 5.69 -17.45
N GLY A 204 -15.03 6.59 -16.73
CA GLY A 204 -16.15 7.40 -17.23
C GLY A 204 -15.70 8.75 -17.82
N ALA A 205 -16.65 9.68 -17.92
CA ALA A 205 -16.34 11.06 -18.23
C ALA A 205 -15.67 11.73 -17.02
N VAL A 206 -14.38 12.03 -17.16
CA VAL A 206 -13.60 12.67 -16.09
C VAL A 206 -13.78 14.18 -16.14
N THR A 207 -14.36 14.73 -15.09
CA THR A 207 -14.57 16.16 -14.85
C THR A 207 -13.67 16.64 -13.72
N GLU A 208 -13.61 17.95 -13.47
CA GLU A 208 -12.92 18.50 -12.30
C GLU A 208 -13.41 17.88 -10.98
N ALA A 209 -14.72 17.65 -10.85
CA ALA A 209 -15.29 16.96 -9.69
C ALA A 209 -14.80 15.50 -9.58
N THR A 210 -14.62 14.81 -10.72
CA THR A 210 -14.02 13.46 -10.72
C THR A 210 -12.58 13.50 -10.20
N VAL A 211 -11.79 14.51 -10.58
CA VAL A 211 -10.41 14.65 -10.09
C VAL A 211 -10.38 14.94 -8.58
N ASP A 212 -11.33 15.69 -8.04
CA ASP A 212 -11.48 15.88 -6.59
C ASP A 212 -11.77 14.55 -5.87
N ARG A 213 -12.61 13.70 -6.46
CA ARG A 213 -12.91 12.37 -5.93
C ARG A 213 -11.67 11.46 -5.94
N LEU A 214 -10.87 11.49 -7.01
CA LEU A 214 -9.58 10.77 -7.09
C LEU A 214 -8.60 11.24 -6.01
N LEU A 215 -8.52 12.56 -5.78
CA LEU A 215 -7.70 13.14 -4.72
C LEU A 215 -8.12 12.64 -3.33
N ALA A 216 -9.42 12.58 -3.04
CA ALA A 216 -9.93 12.08 -1.77
C ALA A 216 -9.65 10.57 -1.56
N LEU A 217 -9.79 9.74 -2.61
CA LEU A 217 -9.46 8.31 -2.57
C LEU A 217 -7.95 8.07 -2.38
N PHE A 218 -7.12 8.94 -2.95
CA PHE A 218 -5.68 8.93 -2.71
C PHE A 218 -5.33 9.19 -1.23
N GLY A 219 -6.18 9.91 -0.51
CA GLY A 219 -6.01 10.21 0.91
C GLY A 219 -5.38 11.57 1.19
N ALA A 220 -5.27 12.44 0.18
CA ALA A 220 -4.76 13.80 0.34
C ALA A 220 -5.90 14.84 0.39
N THR A 221 -5.56 16.04 0.85
CA THR A 221 -6.41 17.23 0.79
C THR A 221 -6.01 18.13 -0.38
N PRO A 222 -6.82 19.15 -0.77
CA PRO A 222 -6.42 20.13 -1.77
C PRO A 222 -5.10 20.86 -1.48
N LYS A 223 -4.64 20.86 -0.23
CA LYS A 223 -3.33 21.44 0.12
C LYS A 223 -2.16 20.63 -0.43
N LEU A 224 -2.35 19.33 -0.66
CA LEU A 224 -1.32 18.42 -1.14
C LEU A 224 0.00 18.64 -0.39
N SER A 225 -0.08 18.49 0.93
CA SER A 225 0.96 18.88 1.91
C SER A 225 2.25 18.07 1.78
N ASN A 226 2.20 16.88 1.16
CA ASN A 226 3.31 15.94 1.10
C ASN A 226 3.87 15.66 2.51
N SER A 227 3.00 15.41 3.46
CA SER A 227 3.32 15.23 4.86
C SER A 227 2.73 13.93 5.40
N SER A 228 3.61 13.09 5.93
CA SER A 228 3.22 11.92 6.73
C SER A 228 3.17 12.24 8.23
N ASP A 229 3.27 13.53 8.59
CA ASP A 229 3.30 13.98 9.98
C ASP A 229 1.87 14.11 10.52
N ALA A 230 1.56 13.34 11.55
CA ALA A 230 0.28 13.43 12.25
C ALA A 230 0.03 14.80 12.89
N ASP A 231 1.08 15.58 13.14
CA ASP A 231 0.98 16.94 13.69
C ASP A 231 0.48 17.97 12.64
N ALA A 232 0.42 17.59 11.35
CA ALA A 232 -0.20 18.41 10.30
C ALA A 232 -1.73 18.57 10.49
N GLY A 233 -2.33 17.83 11.42
CA GLY A 233 -3.74 17.94 11.79
C GLY A 233 -4.68 17.62 10.63
N ALA A 234 -5.61 18.51 10.30
CA ALA A 234 -6.61 18.29 9.23
C ALA A 234 -6.00 18.26 7.81
N ASP A 235 -4.75 18.65 7.67
CA ASP A 235 -4.02 18.68 6.40
C ASP A 235 -3.04 17.51 6.25
N ALA A 236 -2.99 16.58 7.21
CA ALA A 236 -2.19 15.37 7.11
C ALA A 236 -2.66 14.51 5.94
N ASP A 237 -1.71 13.97 5.20
CA ASP A 237 -1.98 12.94 4.22
C ASP A 237 -2.29 11.62 4.94
N GLU A 238 -3.22 10.84 4.41
CA GLU A 238 -3.67 9.57 4.96
C GLU A 238 -3.60 8.48 3.88
N LEU A 239 -3.75 7.22 4.28
CA LEU A 239 -3.80 6.09 3.35
C LEU A 239 -2.57 6.06 2.42
N ILE A 240 -2.79 5.87 1.11
CA ILE A 240 -1.69 5.78 0.14
C ILE A 240 -0.94 7.12 -0.03
N ALA A 241 -1.59 8.26 0.21
CA ALA A 241 -0.92 9.57 0.20
C ALA A 241 0.11 9.70 1.31
N GLU A 242 -0.18 9.19 2.51
CA GLU A 242 0.78 9.11 3.62
C GLU A 242 2.00 8.25 3.22
N TYR A 243 1.77 7.06 2.63
CA TYR A 243 2.85 6.21 2.15
C TYR A 243 3.65 6.86 1.04
N ALA A 244 3.00 7.56 0.11
CA ALA A 244 3.67 8.31 -0.94
C ALA A 244 4.54 9.43 -0.36
N ALA A 245 4.06 10.16 0.65
CA ALA A 245 4.81 11.20 1.34
C ALA A 245 6.03 10.63 2.08
N LYS A 246 5.90 9.44 2.69
CA LYS A 246 7.02 8.70 3.32
C LYS A 246 8.06 8.23 2.30
N ARG A 247 7.68 7.97 1.04
CA ARG A 247 8.56 7.50 -0.04
C ARG A 247 9.07 8.64 -0.91
N ASP A 248 8.61 9.87 -0.70
CA ASP A 248 9.00 11.01 -1.53
C ASP A 248 10.36 11.59 -1.12
N ASN A 249 11.24 11.76 -2.09
CA ASN A 249 12.48 12.49 -1.87
C ASN A 249 12.18 13.99 -1.86
N LYS A 250 12.18 14.60 -0.67
CA LYS A 250 11.83 16.01 -0.49
C LYS A 250 12.83 17.00 -1.14
N THR A 251 14.07 16.56 -1.43
CA THR A 251 15.17 17.43 -1.85
C THR A 251 15.79 17.12 -3.21
N GLY A 252 15.50 15.96 -3.76
CA GLY A 252 16.06 15.47 -5.04
C GLY A 252 15.02 15.30 -6.14
N THR A 253 15.26 14.32 -7.01
CA THR A 253 14.31 13.90 -8.04
C THR A 253 12.93 13.64 -7.45
N PRO A 254 11.83 14.10 -8.07
CA PRO A 254 10.49 13.91 -7.56
C PRO A 254 10.17 12.42 -7.32
N GLY A 255 9.82 12.11 -6.08
CA GLY A 255 9.30 10.82 -5.69
C GLY A 255 7.80 10.66 -6.04
N PRO A 256 7.17 9.56 -5.57
CA PRO A 256 5.80 9.24 -5.97
C PRO A 256 4.78 10.32 -5.61
N TYR A 257 4.90 10.93 -4.43
CA TYR A 257 3.95 11.98 -4.03
C TYR A 257 3.97 13.18 -4.98
N ARG A 258 5.16 13.73 -5.25
CA ARG A 258 5.28 14.90 -6.13
C ARG A 258 4.88 14.59 -7.56
N LYS A 259 5.11 13.38 -8.05
CA LYS A 259 4.64 12.93 -9.37
C LYS A 259 3.11 12.85 -9.40
N MET A 260 2.47 12.24 -8.38
CA MET A 260 1.00 12.18 -8.30
C MET A 260 0.38 13.57 -8.12
N ARG A 261 0.98 14.44 -7.31
CA ARG A 261 0.57 15.85 -7.20
C ARG A 261 0.60 16.54 -8.57
N GLY A 262 1.70 16.41 -9.31
CA GLY A 262 1.82 16.96 -10.67
C GLY A 262 0.74 16.41 -11.61
N ALA A 263 0.52 15.12 -11.59
CA ALA A 263 -0.51 14.46 -12.39
C ALA A 263 -1.93 14.96 -12.04
N LEU A 264 -2.25 15.16 -10.77
CA LEU A 264 -3.55 15.70 -10.35
C LEU A 264 -3.76 17.15 -10.78
N LEU A 265 -2.71 17.98 -10.74
CA LEU A 265 -2.78 19.37 -11.25
C LEU A 265 -3.05 19.39 -12.77
N VAL A 266 -2.33 18.57 -13.53
CA VAL A 266 -2.53 18.38 -14.97
C VAL A 266 -3.93 17.86 -15.26
N ALA A 267 -4.36 16.80 -14.56
CA ALA A 267 -5.68 16.20 -14.77
C ALA A 267 -6.81 17.21 -14.50
N LYS A 268 -6.69 18.04 -13.46
CA LYS A 268 -7.71 19.04 -13.14
C LYS A 268 -7.79 20.13 -14.20
N ALA A 269 -6.64 20.67 -14.64
CA ALA A 269 -6.59 21.66 -15.71
C ALA A 269 -7.13 21.11 -17.05
N ALA A 270 -6.75 19.88 -17.38
CA ALA A 270 -7.20 19.22 -18.60
C ALA A 270 -8.71 18.90 -18.57
N ALA A 271 -9.23 18.46 -17.42
CA ALA A 271 -10.66 18.21 -17.23
C ALA A 271 -11.49 19.49 -17.37
N ALA A 272 -11.02 20.61 -16.81
CA ALA A 272 -11.65 21.92 -16.98
C ALA A 272 -11.69 22.39 -18.44
N ALA A 273 -10.63 22.11 -19.20
CA ALA A 273 -10.52 22.48 -20.62
C ALA A 273 -11.33 21.55 -21.56
N GLY A 274 -11.75 20.39 -21.07
CA GLY A 274 -12.62 19.47 -21.80
C GLY A 274 -11.92 18.71 -22.94
N ALA A 275 -12.64 18.43 -24.02
CA ALA A 275 -12.22 17.51 -25.07
C ALA A 275 -10.89 17.90 -25.75
N ALA A 276 -10.57 19.19 -25.83
CA ALA A 276 -9.33 19.67 -26.46
C ALA A 276 -8.06 19.17 -25.73
N CYS A 277 -8.15 18.91 -24.42
CA CYS A 277 -7.03 18.48 -23.60
C CYS A 277 -7.14 17.01 -23.15
N LYS A 278 -7.94 16.19 -23.87
CA LYS A 278 -8.16 14.79 -23.49
C LYS A 278 -6.85 13.98 -23.41
N ALA A 279 -5.92 14.18 -24.31
CA ALA A 279 -4.64 13.46 -24.30
C ALA A 279 -3.80 13.79 -23.05
N ASP A 280 -3.79 15.07 -22.64
CA ASP A 280 -3.12 15.50 -21.40
C ASP A 280 -3.80 14.86 -20.17
N LEU A 281 -5.13 14.81 -20.15
CA LEU A 281 -5.90 14.15 -19.08
C LEU A 281 -5.57 12.66 -18.98
N ASP A 282 -5.63 11.94 -20.09
CA ASP A 282 -5.35 10.49 -20.13
C ASP A 282 -3.90 10.20 -19.69
N GLY A 283 -2.94 11.01 -20.15
CA GLY A 283 -1.54 10.92 -19.74
C GLY A 283 -1.35 11.14 -18.23
N ALA A 284 -2.00 12.18 -17.69
CA ALA A 284 -1.94 12.47 -16.26
C ALA A 284 -2.53 11.35 -15.40
N LEU A 285 -3.69 10.81 -15.78
CA LEU A 285 -4.30 9.69 -15.06
C LEU A 285 -3.43 8.43 -15.10
N LYS A 286 -2.78 8.15 -16.24
CA LYS A 286 -1.83 7.03 -16.36
C LYS A 286 -0.65 7.18 -15.38
N VAL A 287 -0.08 8.39 -15.26
CA VAL A 287 0.98 8.67 -14.28
C VAL A 287 0.46 8.51 -12.86
N PHE A 288 -0.70 9.06 -12.53
CA PHE A 288 -1.31 8.99 -11.20
C PHE A 288 -1.49 7.54 -10.74
N PHE A 289 -2.10 6.69 -11.55
CA PHE A 289 -2.33 5.29 -11.21
C PHE A 289 -1.04 4.47 -11.13
N LEU A 290 -0.09 4.70 -12.04
CA LEU A 290 1.21 4.01 -11.99
C LEU A 290 2.00 4.36 -10.72
N GLU A 291 2.05 5.64 -10.34
CA GLU A 291 2.77 6.06 -9.13
C GLU A 291 2.04 5.62 -7.85
N TRP A 292 0.71 5.44 -7.88
CA TRP A 292 -0.04 4.79 -6.80
C TRP A 292 0.43 3.33 -6.61
N GLU A 293 0.42 2.52 -7.68
CA GLU A 293 0.92 1.15 -7.61
C GLU A 293 2.38 1.10 -7.14
N LYS A 294 3.25 1.96 -7.69
CA LYS A 294 4.65 2.07 -7.26
C LYS A 294 4.78 2.38 -5.77
N THR A 295 3.93 3.26 -5.25
CA THR A 295 3.90 3.58 -3.81
C THR A 295 3.57 2.34 -2.98
N ALA A 296 2.54 1.61 -3.33
CA ALA A 296 2.13 0.40 -2.62
C ALA A 296 3.27 -0.64 -2.62
N TYR A 297 3.90 -0.91 -3.77
CA TYR A 297 4.96 -1.91 -3.85
C TYR A 297 6.32 -1.45 -3.29
N ALA A 298 6.64 -0.16 -3.31
CA ALA A 298 7.75 0.37 -2.54
C ALA A 298 7.52 0.21 -1.02
N THR A 299 6.26 0.32 -0.60
CA THR A 299 5.86 0.09 0.80
C THR A 299 5.91 -1.41 1.16
N VAL A 300 5.60 -2.32 0.24
CA VAL A 300 5.86 -3.77 0.41
C VAL A 300 7.34 -4.03 0.69
N ILE A 301 8.26 -3.43 -0.08
CA ILE A 301 9.71 -3.57 0.15
C ILE A 301 10.07 -3.12 1.57
N TYR A 302 9.54 -1.98 2.02
CA TYR A 302 9.76 -1.48 3.37
C TYR A 302 9.30 -2.48 4.43
N TYR A 303 8.05 -2.93 4.37
CA TYR A 303 7.48 -3.79 5.39
C TYR A 303 8.11 -5.19 5.42
N LEU A 304 8.45 -5.78 4.28
CA LEU A 304 9.20 -7.03 4.25
C LEU A 304 10.62 -6.85 4.83
N ASN A 305 11.27 -5.71 4.58
CA ASN A 305 12.55 -5.40 5.20
C ASN A 305 12.41 -5.28 6.73
N GLN A 306 11.41 -4.56 7.23
CA GLN A 306 11.15 -4.43 8.67
C GLN A 306 10.80 -5.79 9.31
N ALA A 307 9.98 -6.58 8.63
CA ALA A 307 9.63 -7.93 9.07
C ALA A 307 10.88 -8.81 9.21
N GLY A 308 11.77 -8.80 8.21
CA GLY A 308 13.03 -9.53 8.25
C GLY A 308 13.95 -9.04 9.39
N MET A 309 14.13 -7.74 9.53
CA MET A 309 14.97 -7.16 10.61
C MET A 309 14.47 -7.55 12.00
N ASN A 310 13.15 -7.50 12.23
CA ASN A 310 12.55 -7.88 13.50
C ASN A 310 12.64 -9.39 13.76
N ALA A 311 12.52 -10.22 12.71
CA ALA A 311 12.61 -11.67 12.81
C ALA A 311 14.01 -12.18 13.22
N ILE A 312 15.07 -11.51 12.75
CA ILE A 312 16.47 -11.88 13.07
C ILE A 312 17.08 -11.08 14.21
N ALA A 313 16.34 -10.14 14.81
CA ALA A 313 16.83 -9.34 15.94
C ALA A 313 17.16 -10.20 17.16
N ILE A 314 18.09 -9.72 17.99
CA ILE A 314 18.45 -10.38 19.27
C ILE A 314 18.23 -9.37 20.42
N PRO A 315 17.24 -9.61 21.32
CA PRO A 315 16.26 -10.69 21.27
C PRO A 315 15.31 -10.53 20.06
N GLN A 316 14.74 -11.65 19.59
CA GLN A 316 13.80 -11.64 18.47
C GLN A 316 12.52 -10.86 18.82
N LYS A 317 12.04 -10.10 17.84
CA LYS A 317 10.83 -9.28 17.95
C LYS A 317 9.69 -9.90 17.12
N GLY A 318 9.28 -11.12 17.49
CA GLY A 318 8.39 -11.94 16.67
C GLY A 318 7.06 -11.28 16.34
N GLN A 319 6.41 -10.64 17.32
CA GLN A 319 5.15 -9.91 17.10
C GLN A 319 5.33 -8.78 16.08
N LEU A 320 6.37 -7.93 16.21
CA LEU A 320 6.65 -6.85 15.26
C LEU A 320 7.03 -7.38 13.87
N ALA A 321 7.68 -8.54 13.80
CA ALA A 321 7.99 -9.19 12.54
C ALA A 321 6.70 -9.58 11.79
N LEU A 322 5.77 -10.27 12.46
CA LEU A 322 4.50 -10.70 11.85
C LEU A 322 3.56 -9.52 11.59
N HIS A 323 3.59 -8.48 12.41
CA HIS A 323 2.86 -7.23 12.19
C HIS A 323 3.28 -6.57 10.86
N SER A 324 4.57 -6.27 10.70
CA SER A 324 5.09 -5.69 9.45
C SER A 324 4.87 -6.64 8.26
N TYR A 325 4.96 -7.94 8.47
CA TYR A 325 4.70 -8.92 7.43
C TYR A 325 3.22 -8.92 6.99
N GLY A 326 2.28 -8.77 7.94
CA GLY A 326 0.84 -8.63 7.67
C GLY A 326 0.52 -7.43 6.80
N GLU A 327 1.18 -6.29 7.05
CA GLU A 327 1.05 -5.10 6.21
C GLU A 327 1.53 -5.37 4.76
N ALA A 328 2.69 -6.03 4.61
CA ALA A 328 3.20 -6.41 3.29
C ALA A 328 2.24 -7.36 2.55
N LEU A 329 1.70 -8.38 3.24
CA LEU A 329 0.72 -9.31 2.67
C LEU A 329 -0.53 -8.61 2.15
N GLY A 330 -1.05 -7.66 2.92
CA GLY A 330 -2.22 -6.87 2.53
C GLY A 330 -1.97 -6.11 1.24
N PHE A 331 -0.86 -5.38 1.14
CA PHE A 331 -0.50 -4.64 -0.08
C PHE A 331 -0.21 -5.55 -1.28
N VAL A 332 0.50 -6.67 -1.11
CA VAL A 332 0.76 -7.60 -2.24
C VAL A 332 -0.54 -8.15 -2.81
N GLY A 333 -1.49 -8.54 -1.95
CA GLY A 333 -2.76 -9.12 -2.38
C GLY A 333 -3.78 -8.11 -2.90
N SER A 334 -3.65 -6.83 -2.55
CA SER A 334 -4.70 -5.81 -2.76
C SER A 334 -5.02 -5.54 -4.24
N PHE A 335 -4.03 -5.70 -5.13
CA PHE A 335 -4.23 -5.50 -6.56
C PHE A 335 -4.83 -6.73 -7.27
N LYS A 336 -4.99 -7.87 -6.59
CA LYS A 336 -5.53 -9.07 -7.22
C LYS A 336 -7.01 -8.92 -7.58
N GLY A 337 -7.35 -9.32 -8.80
CA GLY A 337 -8.72 -9.19 -9.32
C GLY A 337 -9.04 -7.82 -9.93
N ILE A 338 -8.14 -6.85 -9.90
CA ILE A 338 -8.25 -5.62 -10.70
C ILE A 338 -8.02 -6.00 -12.18
N PRO A 339 -8.79 -5.46 -13.15
CA PRO A 339 -8.59 -5.75 -14.57
C PRO A 339 -7.14 -5.52 -15.02
N GLN A 340 -6.57 -6.48 -15.77
CA GLN A 340 -5.14 -6.50 -16.11
C GLN A 340 -4.69 -5.32 -16.97
N ASP A 341 -5.57 -4.80 -17.81
CA ASP A 341 -5.35 -3.61 -18.64
C ASP A 341 -5.33 -2.30 -17.86
N ARG A 342 -5.67 -2.35 -16.56
CA ARG A 342 -5.78 -1.19 -15.67
C ARG A 342 -4.70 -1.15 -14.58
N ARG A 343 -3.80 -2.12 -14.56
CA ARG A 343 -2.70 -2.21 -13.60
C ARG A 343 -1.45 -2.80 -14.24
N ARG A 344 -0.30 -2.54 -13.64
CA ARG A 344 0.98 -3.05 -14.18
C ARG A 344 1.26 -4.49 -13.75
N ILE A 345 1.09 -4.81 -12.47
CA ILE A 345 1.34 -6.16 -11.95
C ILE A 345 0.25 -7.14 -12.37
N THR A 346 0.62 -8.37 -12.72
CA THR A 346 -0.32 -9.44 -13.10
C THR A 346 -0.71 -10.30 -11.89
N ASP A 347 -1.87 -11.00 -11.96
CA ASP A 347 -2.26 -11.97 -10.91
C ASP A 347 -1.21 -13.07 -10.74
N VAL A 348 -0.58 -13.52 -11.82
CA VAL A 348 0.50 -14.52 -11.77
C VAL A 348 1.71 -14.00 -11.01
N GLN A 349 2.07 -12.73 -11.22
CA GLN A 349 3.17 -12.10 -10.47
C GLN A 349 2.80 -11.92 -8.99
N ILE A 350 1.56 -11.54 -8.68
CA ILE A 350 1.08 -11.45 -7.29
C ILE A 350 1.17 -12.82 -6.61
N ASP A 351 0.66 -13.88 -7.24
CA ASP A 351 0.71 -15.24 -6.69
C ASP A 351 2.16 -15.74 -6.54
N GLY A 352 3.02 -15.39 -7.48
CA GLY A 352 4.46 -15.66 -7.41
C GLY A 352 5.13 -14.97 -6.21
N LEU A 353 4.85 -13.68 -5.99
CA LEU A 353 5.35 -12.93 -4.85
C LEU A 353 4.83 -13.50 -3.52
N LEU A 354 3.52 -13.77 -3.40
CA LEU A 354 2.92 -14.38 -2.20
C LEU A 354 3.56 -15.73 -1.88
N THR A 355 3.80 -16.57 -2.90
CA THR A 355 4.48 -17.85 -2.73
C THR A 355 5.92 -17.66 -2.26
N ARG A 356 6.68 -16.77 -2.88
CA ARG A 356 8.08 -16.48 -2.57
C ARG A 356 8.28 -15.98 -1.15
N ILE A 357 7.43 -15.04 -0.71
CA ILE A 357 7.51 -14.51 0.66
C ILE A 357 6.95 -15.47 1.71
N GLY A 358 6.37 -16.63 1.32
CA GLY A 358 5.89 -17.64 2.25
C GLY A 358 4.52 -17.36 2.85
N ALA A 359 3.62 -16.71 2.09
CA ALA A 359 2.29 -16.27 2.57
C ALA A 359 1.39 -17.40 3.10
N ALA A 360 1.64 -18.65 2.72
CA ALA A 360 0.91 -19.80 3.24
C ALA A 360 1.29 -20.18 4.70
N LYS A 361 2.48 -19.77 5.15
CA LYS A 361 3.06 -20.15 6.45
C LYS A 361 3.81 -19.00 7.12
N PRO A 362 3.15 -17.86 7.41
CA PRO A 362 3.78 -16.67 8.01
C PRO A 362 4.50 -16.95 9.34
N TYR A 363 4.00 -17.89 10.15
CA TYR A 363 4.62 -18.29 11.43
C TYR A 363 6.10 -18.67 11.27
N ARG A 364 6.52 -19.19 10.10
CA ARG A 364 7.91 -19.53 9.83
C ARG A 364 8.85 -18.32 9.87
N LEU A 365 8.34 -17.13 9.70
CA LEU A 365 9.16 -15.93 9.85
C LEU A 365 9.75 -15.79 11.25
N VAL A 366 9.09 -16.35 12.26
CA VAL A 366 9.55 -16.29 13.66
C VAL A 366 10.10 -17.62 14.18
N THR A 367 9.75 -18.75 13.56
CA THR A 367 10.28 -20.06 13.97
C THR A 367 11.46 -20.50 13.10
N GLN A 368 11.53 -20.08 11.84
CA GLN A 368 12.54 -20.49 10.83
C GLN A 368 12.92 -19.30 9.93
N SER A 369 13.33 -18.17 10.52
CA SER A 369 13.46 -16.87 9.83
C SER A 369 14.45 -16.84 8.64
N GLY A 370 15.53 -17.64 8.70
CA GLY A 370 16.64 -17.50 7.74
C GLY A 370 16.24 -17.64 6.27
N ASP A 371 15.46 -18.64 5.91
CA ASP A 371 15.06 -18.92 4.53
C ASP A 371 14.11 -17.84 3.99
N LEU A 372 13.12 -17.41 4.80
CA LEU A 372 12.16 -16.40 4.37
C LEU A 372 12.80 -15.01 4.21
N VAL A 373 13.68 -14.61 5.15
CA VAL A 373 14.40 -13.33 5.05
C VAL A 373 15.28 -13.29 3.80
N SER A 374 15.91 -14.42 3.44
CA SER A 374 16.67 -14.52 2.19
C SER A 374 15.77 -14.37 0.95
N ALA A 375 14.57 -14.97 0.97
CA ALA A 375 13.61 -14.88 -0.12
C ALA A 375 13.07 -13.44 -0.32
N PHE A 376 13.03 -12.61 0.73
CA PHE A 376 12.61 -11.20 0.60
C PHE A 376 13.53 -10.41 -0.34
N SER A 377 14.84 -10.67 -0.32
CA SER A 377 15.78 -10.02 -1.25
C SER A 377 15.44 -10.31 -2.71
N THR A 378 15.03 -11.54 -3.01
CA THR A 378 14.57 -11.90 -4.37
C THR A 378 13.23 -11.21 -4.70
N ALA A 379 12.30 -11.14 -3.75
CA ALA A 379 11.03 -10.43 -3.94
C ALA A 379 11.25 -8.93 -4.24
N PHE A 380 12.24 -8.27 -3.60
CA PHE A 380 12.60 -6.88 -3.89
C PHE A 380 13.05 -6.69 -5.34
N GLN A 381 13.88 -7.60 -5.87
CA GLN A 381 14.32 -7.53 -7.25
C GLN A 381 13.17 -7.80 -8.25
N GLU A 382 12.27 -8.73 -7.93
CA GLU A 382 11.07 -8.96 -8.75
C GLU A 382 10.15 -7.73 -8.80
N ILE A 383 9.88 -7.10 -7.65
CA ILE A 383 9.12 -5.85 -7.58
C ILE A 383 9.84 -4.76 -8.38
N GLY A 384 11.17 -4.65 -8.20
CA GLY A 384 12.00 -3.73 -8.96
C GLY A 384 11.87 -3.93 -10.48
N GLY A 385 11.92 -5.17 -10.95
CA GLY A 385 11.74 -5.51 -12.38
C GLY A 385 10.34 -5.16 -12.90
N ILE A 386 9.28 -5.39 -12.13
CA ILE A 386 7.90 -5.10 -12.52
C ILE A 386 7.68 -3.59 -12.68
N TYR A 387 8.16 -2.79 -11.73
CA TYR A 387 7.89 -1.35 -11.66
C TYR A 387 9.02 -0.49 -12.22
N GLY A 388 10.13 -1.10 -12.62
CA GLY A 388 11.30 -0.39 -13.15
C GLY A 388 12.05 0.40 -12.07
N PHE A 389 12.05 -0.08 -10.80
CA PHE A 389 12.85 0.54 -9.76
C PHE A 389 14.34 0.27 -9.99
N THR A 390 15.13 1.32 -9.88
CA THR A 390 16.58 1.21 -9.81
C THR A 390 17.01 0.56 -8.49
N GLN A 391 18.25 0.07 -8.42
CA GLN A 391 18.78 -0.49 -7.18
C GLN A 391 18.78 0.57 -6.04
N THR A 392 19.04 1.83 -6.37
CA THR A 392 18.97 2.94 -5.41
C THR A 392 17.56 3.12 -4.86
N GLU A 393 16.53 3.09 -5.71
CA GLU A 393 15.13 3.20 -5.28
C GLU A 393 14.70 2.01 -4.42
N ILE A 394 15.19 0.79 -4.70
CA ILE A 394 14.95 -0.39 -3.86
C ILE A 394 15.60 -0.20 -2.47
N GLU A 395 16.86 0.27 -2.41
CA GLU A 395 17.54 0.53 -1.13
C GLU A 395 16.88 1.67 -0.35
N ASP A 396 16.41 2.70 -1.05
CA ASP A 396 15.66 3.80 -0.42
C ASP A 396 14.29 3.32 0.09
N ALA A 397 13.59 2.45 -0.65
CA ALA A 397 12.32 1.88 -0.21
C ALA A 397 12.42 1.07 1.10
N LYS A 398 13.58 0.49 1.42
CA LYS A 398 13.82 -0.24 2.69
C LYS A 398 13.90 0.67 3.92
N LYS A 399 14.13 1.98 3.74
CA LYS A 399 14.34 2.92 4.83
C LYS A 399 13.02 3.39 5.44
N ALA A 400 13.02 3.66 6.74
CA ALA A 400 11.99 4.47 7.40
C ALA A 400 12.27 5.94 7.14
N TYR A 401 11.25 6.71 6.82
CA TYR A 401 11.34 8.16 6.62
C TYR A 401 10.49 8.89 7.66
#